data_8f26cfc6da39f34b8fc311f6f94df878
#
_entry.id   8f26cfc6da39f34b8fc311f6f94df878
#
_cell.length_a   1.000
_cell.length_b   1.000
_cell.length_c   1.000
_cell.angle_alpha   90.00
_cell.angle_beta   90.00
_cell.angle_gamma   90.00
#
_symmetry.space_group_name_H-M   'P 1'
#
loop_
_entity.id
_entity.type
_entity.pdbx_description
1 polymer ?
#
loop_
_entity_poly.entity_id
_entity_poly.type
_entity_poly.pdbx_seq_one_letter_code
_entity_poly.pdbx_strand_id
1 'polypeptide(L)'
;MKIFCFIFLFAFLLSCENNQQHPYTFYFWRTHLSLNPEEKAALKNASATYLYTRFFDIEKVDGKFRPVAVITKDNTFITDKEIVPVIFIKNDVFYNTTSDDLDFLVENISSLIKKKQNEFGFKPSKEIQIDCDWTAGTKKEYFEFLIRLQKRSKKEITCTLRLHQVKNSKLSGIPPVGKVYLMCYSTSSPLENSDRNSILDIPTLKNYLNNIQAYPLKMDVALPIYSWGIVTNHVGKHKLINALSTADLENPNFKKISETEVEIMKDGFYFGNYLNKGFTIKAEEISEEQLKEVKNYLDKKIPGYTIVYYHLDRKFTEHHAL
;
A
#
# COMPACT_ATOMS: atom_id res chain seq x y z
N MET A 1 -42.73 -12.48 59.19
CA MET A 1 -42.56 -12.94 57.79
C MET A 1 -41.94 -11.78 57.06
N LYS A 2 -40.60 -11.79 56.91
CA LYS A 2 -39.84 -10.69 56.26
C LYS A 2 -39.51 -11.14 54.82
N ILE A 3 -40.07 -10.43 53.85
CA ILE A 3 -39.82 -10.66 52.42
C ILE A 3 -38.55 -9.89 52.06
N PHE A 4 -37.49 -10.62 51.67
CA PHE A 4 -36.25 -10.06 51.13
C PHE A 4 -36.44 -9.89 49.62
N CYS A 5 -36.56 -8.65 49.16
CA CYS A 5 -36.47 -8.31 47.73
C CYS A 5 -35.01 -8.30 47.32
N PHE A 6 -34.61 -9.29 46.51
CA PHE A 6 -33.33 -9.31 45.80
C PHE A 6 -33.47 -8.48 44.55
N ILE A 7 -32.90 -7.27 44.53
CA ILE A 7 -32.76 -6.46 43.33
C ILE A 7 -31.52 -6.95 42.59
N PHE A 8 -31.73 -7.67 41.47
CA PHE A 8 -30.68 -8.07 40.54
C PHE A 8 -30.30 -6.87 39.70
N LEU A 9 -29.21 -6.20 40.05
CA LEU A 9 -28.65 -5.10 39.27
C LEU A 9 -27.93 -5.68 38.04
N PHE A 10 -28.62 -5.74 36.89
CA PHE A 10 -28.04 -6.15 35.63
C PHE A 10 -27.18 -4.98 35.11
N ALA A 11 -25.87 -5.03 35.43
CA ALA A 11 -24.89 -4.12 34.84
C ALA A 11 -24.74 -4.47 33.35
N PHE A 12 -25.44 -3.75 32.48
CA PHE A 12 -25.16 -3.72 31.07
C PHE A 12 -23.76 -3.11 30.91
N LEU A 13 -22.76 -3.96 30.70
CA LEU A 13 -21.47 -3.57 30.15
C LEU A 13 -21.72 -3.14 28.71
N LEU A 14 -22.06 -1.87 28.50
CA LEU A 14 -21.94 -1.22 27.22
C LEU A 14 -20.45 -1.23 26.87
N SER A 15 -20.03 -2.26 26.13
CA SER A 15 -18.77 -2.23 25.40
C SER A 15 -18.90 -1.10 24.39
N CYS A 16 -18.45 0.10 24.76
CA CYS A 16 -18.18 1.15 23.79
C CYS A 16 -17.09 0.61 22.87
N GLU A 17 -17.47 0.06 21.72
CA GLU A 17 -16.54 -0.03 20.60
C GLU A 17 -16.11 1.40 20.29
N ASN A 18 -14.87 1.72 20.65
CA ASN A 18 -14.25 2.99 20.31
C ASN A 18 -14.02 2.99 18.79
N ASN A 19 -15.03 3.34 18.04
CA ASN A 19 -14.97 3.49 16.59
C ASN A 19 -14.24 4.83 16.30
N GLN A 20 -12.93 4.85 16.52
CA GLN A 20 -12.12 6.01 16.23
C GLN A 20 -12.13 6.21 14.72
N GLN A 21 -12.77 7.28 14.24
CA GLN A 21 -12.74 7.66 12.84
C GLN A 21 -11.38 8.28 12.52
N HIS A 22 -10.60 7.61 11.69
CA HIS A 22 -9.33 8.13 11.18
C HIS A 22 -9.55 8.97 9.93
N PRO A 23 -8.84 10.09 9.77
CA PRO A 23 -8.74 10.73 8.46
C PRO A 23 -8.20 9.72 7.46
N TYR A 24 -8.72 9.74 6.23
CA TYR A 24 -8.21 8.85 5.20
C TYR A 24 -8.07 9.54 3.84
N THR A 25 -7.21 8.95 3.03
CA THR A 25 -6.96 9.26 1.63
C THR A 25 -6.52 8.01 0.89
N PHE A 26 -5.98 8.20 -0.32
CA PHE A 26 -5.57 7.10 -1.19
C PHE A 26 -4.15 7.30 -1.72
N TYR A 27 -3.53 6.19 -2.10
CA TYR A 27 -2.49 6.17 -3.12
C TYR A 27 -3.14 6.13 -4.50
N PHE A 28 -2.62 6.92 -5.45
CA PHE A 28 -2.87 6.77 -6.87
C PHE A 28 -1.62 6.16 -7.51
N TRP A 29 -1.73 4.92 -7.98
CA TRP A 29 -0.53 4.14 -8.37
C TRP A 29 -0.41 3.88 -9.87
N ARG A 30 -1.40 4.27 -10.66
CA ARG A 30 -1.37 4.17 -12.13
C ARG A 30 -0.45 5.22 -12.73
N THR A 31 0.11 4.93 -13.92
CA THR A 31 1.00 5.84 -14.66
C THR A 31 0.27 6.87 -15.50
N HIS A 32 -1.06 6.79 -15.57
CA HIS A 32 -1.91 7.75 -16.27
C HIS A 32 -2.95 8.32 -15.31
N LEU A 33 -2.85 9.63 -15.05
CA LEU A 33 -3.79 10.35 -14.20
C LEU A 33 -5.11 10.55 -14.93
N SER A 34 -6.07 9.72 -14.63
CA SER A 34 -7.47 9.85 -15.01
C SER A 34 -8.32 9.36 -13.83
N LEU A 35 -9.49 9.91 -13.64
CA LEU A 35 -10.45 9.47 -12.62
C LEU A 35 -11.79 9.23 -13.30
N ASN A 36 -12.33 8.04 -13.15
CA ASN A 36 -13.72 7.75 -13.49
C ASN A 36 -14.69 8.34 -12.43
N PRO A 37 -16.01 8.30 -12.64
CA PRO A 37 -16.98 8.88 -11.71
C PRO A 37 -16.90 8.28 -10.30
N GLU A 38 -16.71 6.97 -10.19
CA GLU A 38 -16.66 6.24 -8.93
C GLU A 38 -15.39 6.62 -8.13
N GLU A 39 -14.25 6.68 -8.79
CA GLU A 39 -12.99 7.14 -8.18
C GLU A 39 -13.05 8.60 -7.74
N LYS A 40 -13.72 9.47 -8.53
CA LYS A 40 -13.98 10.87 -8.13
C LYS A 40 -14.85 10.94 -6.89
N ALA A 41 -15.88 10.11 -6.80
CA ALA A 41 -16.74 10.04 -5.63
C ALA A 41 -15.97 9.56 -4.39
N ALA A 42 -15.20 8.46 -4.50
CA ALA A 42 -14.37 7.95 -3.43
C ALA A 42 -13.35 9.00 -2.95
N LEU A 43 -12.67 9.67 -3.87
CA LEU A 43 -11.70 10.71 -3.54
C LEU A 43 -12.34 11.94 -2.88
N LYS A 44 -13.56 12.31 -3.31
CA LYS A 44 -14.33 13.41 -2.70
C LYS A 44 -14.74 13.08 -1.27
N ASN A 45 -15.11 11.84 -0.99
CA ASN A 45 -15.49 11.37 0.35
C ASN A 45 -14.29 11.26 1.29
N ALA A 46 -13.08 11.09 0.75
CA ALA A 46 -11.86 11.04 1.54
C ALA A 46 -11.71 12.32 2.39
N SER A 47 -11.54 12.15 3.70
CA SER A 47 -11.51 13.26 4.66
C SER A 47 -10.18 14.05 4.63
N ALA A 48 -9.08 13.44 4.20
CA ALA A 48 -7.81 14.14 4.05
C ALA A 48 -7.79 15.00 2.78
N THR A 49 -7.03 16.09 2.81
CA THR A 49 -7.00 17.11 1.75
C THR A 49 -5.98 16.84 0.65
N TYR A 50 -5.33 15.70 0.68
CA TYR A 50 -4.24 15.32 -0.23
C TYR A 50 -4.45 13.93 -0.84
N LEU A 51 -3.76 13.69 -1.98
CA LEU A 51 -3.71 12.42 -2.69
C LEU A 51 -2.23 12.07 -2.95
N TYR A 52 -1.79 10.91 -2.46
CA TYR A 52 -0.44 10.40 -2.73
C TYR A 52 -0.39 9.83 -4.13
N THR A 53 0.42 10.42 -5.00
CA THR A 53 0.43 10.09 -6.42
C THR A 53 1.81 9.64 -6.86
N ARG A 54 1.92 8.42 -7.39
CA ARG A 54 3.16 7.92 -7.99
C ARG A 54 3.50 8.75 -9.24
N PHE A 55 4.62 9.47 -9.18
CA PHE A 55 5.06 10.33 -10.29
C PHE A 55 5.95 9.58 -11.28
N PHE A 56 6.86 8.82 -10.77
CA PHE A 56 7.78 7.98 -11.56
C PHE A 56 8.54 7.03 -10.64
N ASP A 57 9.19 6.05 -11.27
CA ASP A 57 10.12 5.17 -10.59
C ASP A 57 11.56 5.51 -11.00
N ILE A 58 12.51 5.13 -10.16
CA ILE A 58 13.93 5.16 -10.47
C ILE A 58 14.49 3.74 -10.47
N GLU A 59 15.13 3.38 -11.57
CA GLU A 59 15.83 2.11 -11.74
C GLU A 59 17.29 2.36 -12.14
N LYS A 60 18.17 1.39 -11.85
CA LYS A 60 19.56 1.36 -12.31
C LYS A 60 19.68 0.34 -13.43
N VAL A 61 19.87 0.81 -14.66
CA VAL A 61 19.99 -0.02 -15.86
C VAL A 61 21.36 0.26 -16.50
N ASP A 62 22.18 -0.78 -16.69
CA ASP A 62 23.55 -0.65 -17.21
C ASP A 62 24.38 0.38 -16.44
N GLY A 63 24.25 0.41 -15.12
CA GLY A 63 24.95 1.34 -14.24
C GLY A 63 24.42 2.78 -14.28
N LYS A 64 23.38 3.09 -15.08
CA LYS A 64 22.80 4.43 -15.20
C LYS A 64 21.44 4.51 -14.51
N PHE A 65 21.20 5.60 -13.81
CA PHE A 65 19.90 5.90 -13.20
C PHE A 65 18.92 6.40 -14.26
N ARG A 66 17.76 5.79 -14.32
CA ARG A 66 16.71 6.15 -15.29
C ARG A 66 15.36 6.30 -14.63
N PRO A 67 14.62 7.38 -14.92
CA PRO A 67 13.23 7.46 -14.58
C PRO A 67 12.44 6.55 -15.54
N VAL A 68 11.60 5.69 -14.97
CA VAL A 68 10.66 4.83 -15.69
C VAL A 68 9.24 5.06 -15.16
N ALA A 69 8.25 4.53 -15.86
CA ALA A 69 6.84 4.67 -15.47
C ALA A 69 6.45 6.13 -15.15
N VAL A 70 7.03 7.08 -15.91
CA VAL A 70 6.79 8.51 -15.69
C VAL A 70 5.33 8.84 -15.96
N ILE A 71 4.69 9.47 -14.97
CA ILE A 71 3.26 9.75 -14.98
C ILE A 71 2.87 10.69 -16.14
N THR A 72 1.73 10.40 -16.75
CA THR A 72 1.02 11.25 -17.70
C THR A 72 -0.31 11.69 -17.11
N LYS A 73 -0.93 12.73 -17.66
CA LYS A 73 -2.19 13.27 -17.14
C LYS A 73 -3.19 13.45 -18.26
N ASP A 74 -4.41 12.98 -18.04
CA ASP A 74 -5.57 13.32 -18.84
C ASP A 74 -6.05 14.74 -18.51
N ASN A 75 -6.52 15.48 -19.51
CA ASN A 75 -7.06 16.83 -19.32
C ASN A 75 -8.34 16.85 -18.49
N THR A 76 -9.02 15.72 -18.36
CA THR A 76 -10.21 15.54 -17.53
C THR A 76 -9.91 15.29 -16.05
N PHE A 77 -8.63 15.05 -15.69
CA PHE A 77 -8.25 14.88 -14.30
C PHE A 77 -8.34 16.22 -13.56
N ILE A 78 -9.37 16.36 -12.77
CA ILE A 78 -9.63 17.54 -11.93
C ILE A 78 -9.87 17.07 -10.51
N THR A 79 -9.15 17.66 -9.55
CA THR A 79 -9.32 17.42 -8.12
C THR A 79 -8.98 18.67 -7.32
N ASP A 80 -9.62 18.86 -6.19
CA ASP A 80 -9.30 19.88 -5.17
C ASP A 80 -8.23 19.43 -4.18
N LYS A 81 -7.90 18.12 -4.20
CA LYS A 81 -6.85 17.56 -3.33
C LYS A 81 -5.46 18.05 -3.72
N GLU A 82 -4.63 18.32 -2.73
CA GLU A 82 -3.19 18.53 -2.93
C GLU A 82 -2.54 17.24 -3.43
N ILE A 83 -1.77 17.32 -4.50
CA ILE A 83 -1.07 16.16 -5.06
C ILE A 83 0.30 16.04 -4.39
N VAL A 84 0.47 15.01 -3.55
CA VAL A 84 1.77 14.68 -2.94
C VAL A 84 2.51 13.71 -3.87
N PRO A 85 3.68 14.12 -4.43
CA PRO A 85 4.45 13.24 -5.31
C PRO A 85 5.06 12.08 -4.51
N VAL A 86 4.84 10.87 -5.00
CA VAL A 86 5.48 9.64 -4.53
C VAL A 86 6.47 9.17 -5.58
N ILE A 87 7.70 8.92 -5.18
CA ILE A 87 8.77 8.41 -6.04
C ILE A 87 9.13 7.00 -5.56
N PHE A 88 8.90 6.01 -6.41
CA PHE A 88 9.37 4.66 -6.13
C PHE A 88 10.82 4.52 -6.58
N ILE A 89 11.68 4.06 -5.69
CA ILE A 89 13.10 3.83 -5.99
C ILE A 89 13.43 2.38 -5.69
N LYS A 90 13.82 1.63 -6.72
CA LYS A 90 14.28 0.26 -6.51
C LYS A 90 15.48 0.23 -5.57
N ASN A 91 15.47 -0.70 -4.65
CA ASN A 91 16.54 -0.83 -3.64
C ASN A 91 17.94 -0.98 -4.26
N ASP A 92 18.06 -1.63 -5.43
CA ASP A 92 19.33 -1.83 -6.14
C ASP A 92 19.97 -0.53 -6.64
N VAL A 93 19.20 0.55 -6.76
CA VAL A 93 19.71 1.90 -7.06
C VAL A 93 20.76 2.34 -6.04
N PHE A 94 20.66 1.91 -4.79
CA PHE A 94 21.56 2.30 -3.71
C PHE A 94 22.75 1.36 -3.50
N TYR A 95 22.85 0.27 -4.27
CA TYR A 95 24.05 -0.58 -4.21
C TYR A 95 25.24 0.08 -4.92
N ASN A 96 26.38 0.19 -4.23
CA ASN A 96 27.60 0.78 -4.75
C ASN A 96 27.39 2.17 -5.38
N THR A 97 26.55 2.99 -4.74
CA THR A 97 26.22 4.34 -5.19
C THR A 97 27.16 5.33 -4.51
N THR A 98 27.89 6.11 -5.32
CA THR A 98 28.87 7.10 -4.84
C THR A 98 28.19 8.37 -4.33
N SER A 99 28.99 9.24 -3.69
CA SER A 99 28.50 10.57 -3.27
C SER A 99 28.00 11.41 -4.44
N ASP A 100 28.74 11.39 -5.58
CA ASP A 100 28.38 12.13 -6.79
C ASP A 100 27.10 11.56 -7.43
N ASP A 101 26.92 10.23 -7.39
CA ASP A 101 25.68 9.58 -7.82
C ASP A 101 24.49 10.03 -7.00
N LEU A 102 24.65 10.17 -5.68
CA LEU A 102 23.58 10.65 -4.81
C LEU A 102 23.21 12.10 -5.14
N ASP A 103 24.18 12.98 -5.39
CA ASP A 103 23.91 14.36 -5.79
C ASP A 103 23.22 14.42 -7.14
N PHE A 104 23.64 13.59 -8.10
CA PHE A 104 22.99 13.43 -9.40
C PHE A 104 21.51 12.96 -9.25
N LEU A 105 21.26 11.96 -8.42
CA LEU A 105 19.91 11.47 -8.17
C LEU A 105 19.01 12.55 -7.55
N VAL A 106 19.49 13.24 -6.53
CA VAL A 106 18.77 14.31 -5.82
C VAL A 106 18.39 15.44 -6.78
N GLU A 107 19.33 15.89 -7.63
CA GLU A 107 19.09 16.98 -8.57
C GLU A 107 18.06 16.59 -9.63
N ASN A 108 18.23 15.41 -10.23
CA ASN A 108 17.34 14.95 -11.29
C ASN A 108 15.93 14.64 -10.79
N ILE A 109 15.79 14.01 -9.63
CA ILE A 109 14.49 13.73 -9.01
C ILE A 109 13.77 15.05 -8.69
N SER A 110 14.48 16.01 -8.05
CA SER A 110 13.90 17.31 -7.70
C SER A 110 13.44 18.08 -8.96
N SER A 111 14.25 18.06 -10.01
CA SER A 111 13.96 18.71 -11.30
C SER A 111 12.78 18.08 -12.01
N LEU A 112 12.70 16.73 -12.03
CA LEU A 112 11.60 16.01 -12.67
C LEU A 112 10.27 16.21 -11.93
N ILE A 113 10.26 16.19 -10.58
CA ILE A 113 9.09 16.52 -9.78
C ILE A 113 8.57 17.91 -10.14
N LYS A 114 9.45 18.92 -10.12
CA LYS A 114 9.09 20.31 -10.47
C LYS A 114 8.55 20.42 -11.90
N LYS A 115 9.20 19.75 -12.86
CA LYS A 115 8.76 19.71 -14.25
C LYS A 115 7.35 19.15 -14.37
N LYS A 116 7.06 18.01 -13.72
CA LYS A 116 5.74 17.36 -13.78
C LYS A 116 4.65 18.17 -13.06
N GLN A 117 4.96 18.76 -11.92
CA GLN A 117 4.02 19.66 -11.22
C GLN A 117 3.63 20.86 -12.12
N ASN A 118 4.61 21.48 -12.78
CA ASN A 118 4.35 22.60 -13.69
C ASN A 118 3.57 22.16 -14.93
N GLU A 119 3.96 21.03 -15.57
CA GLU A 119 3.29 20.45 -16.73
C GLU A 119 1.81 20.18 -16.48
N PHE A 120 1.48 19.70 -15.29
CA PHE A 120 0.10 19.33 -14.92
C PHE A 120 -0.68 20.45 -14.24
N GLY A 121 -0.05 21.58 -13.95
CA GLY A 121 -0.67 22.71 -13.23
C GLY A 121 -0.94 22.41 -11.76
N PHE A 122 -0.20 21.48 -11.14
CA PHE A 122 -0.36 21.17 -9.72
C PHE A 122 0.31 22.22 -8.85
N LYS A 123 -0.33 22.56 -7.73
CA LYS A 123 0.32 23.35 -6.70
C LYS A 123 1.51 22.54 -6.12
N PRO A 124 2.64 23.21 -5.84
CA PRO A 124 3.76 22.52 -5.20
C PRO A 124 3.36 21.99 -3.83
N SER A 125 3.45 20.69 -3.63
CA SER A 125 3.23 20.06 -2.32
C SER A 125 4.33 20.46 -1.34
N LYS A 126 3.99 20.50 -0.05
CA LYS A 126 4.97 20.67 1.05
C LYS A 126 5.75 19.38 1.32
N GLU A 127 5.22 18.24 0.91
CA GLU A 127 5.76 16.90 1.14
C GLU A 127 6.19 16.24 -0.17
N ILE A 128 7.25 15.43 -0.09
CA ILE A 128 7.65 14.43 -1.10
C ILE A 128 7.78 13.11 -0.37
N GLN A 129 7.10 12.07 -0.86
CA GLN A 129 7.22 10.73 -0.30
C GLN A 129 8.15 9.88 -1.17
N ILE A 130 9.06 9.15 -0.51
CA ILE A 130 9.95 8.18 -1.15
C ILE A 130 9.49 6.78 -0.77
N ASP A 131 9.19 5.97 -1.77
CA ASP A 131 8.89 4.56 -1.61
C ASP A 131 10.12 3.74 -2.01
N CYS A 132 10.71 3.04 -1.02
CA CYS A 132 11.88 2.21 -1.24
C CYS A 132 11.93 1.08 -0.22
N ASP A 133 12.11 -0.15 -0.71
CA ASP A 133 12.30 -1.33 0.14
C ASP A 133 13.78 -1.49 0.52
N TRP A 134 14.36 -0.49 1.20
CA TRP A 134 15.78 -0.52 1.59
C TRP A 134 16.11 -1.69 2.52
N THR A 135 17.33 -2.14 2.45
CA THR A 135 17.88 -3.23 3.27
C THR A 135 19.03 -2.76 4.16
N ALA A 136 19.53 -3.62 5.03
CA ALA A 136 20.73 -3.33 5.81
C ALA A 136 21.94 -2.98 4.95
N GLY A 137 22.01 -3.52 3.72
CA GLY A 137 23.12 -3.27 2.78
C GLY A 137 23.03 -1.96 2.02
N THR A 138 21.87 -1.32 1.97
CA THR A 138 21.64 -0.07 1.20
C THR A 138 21.22 1.09 2.07
N LYS A 139 20.98 0.87 3.37
CA LYS A 139 20.45 1.88 4.28
C LYS A 139 21.29 3.14 4.37
N LYS A 140 22.62 3.01 4.30
CA LYS A 140 23.54 4.14 4.43
C LYS A 140 23.37 5.12 3.29
N GLU A 141 23.42 4.65 2.06
CA GLU A 141 23.27 5.42 0.84
C GLU A 141 21.85 5.97 0.72
N TYR A 142 20.84 5.15 1.04
CA TYR A 142 19.45 5.58 1.05
C TYR A 142 19.18 6.70 2.06
N PHE A 143 19.69 6.58 3.28
CA PHE A 143 19.48 7.61 4.32
C PHE A 143 20.21 8.91 3.99
N GLU A 144 21.41 8.81 3.44
CA GLU A 144 22.14 9.99 2.94
C GLU A 144 21.38 10.66 1.80
N PHE A 145 20.80 9.90 0.88
CA PHE A 145 19.93 10.41 -0.19
C PHE A 145 18.74 11.18 0.39
N LEU A 146 18.03 10.64 1.39
CA LEU A 146 16.88 11.33 2.02
C LEU A 146 17.29 12.68 2.61
N ILE A 147 18.42 12.74 3.33
CA ILE A 147 18.96 13.97 3.90
C ILE A 147 19.25 15.00 2.81
N ARG A 148 19.95 14.60 1.75
CA ARG A 148 20.29 15.49 0.63
C ARG A 148 19.03 15.96 -0.11
N LEU A 149 18.06 15.09 -0.32
CA LEU A 149 16.80 15.45 -0.99
C LEU A 149 16.01 16.48 -0.15
N GLN A 150 15.95 16.30 1.16
CA GLN A 150 15.32 17.28 2.07
C GLN A 150 16.01 18.64 1.98
N LYS A 151 17.34 18.67 2.05
CA LYS A 151 18.14 19.89 1.93
C LYS A 151 17.93 20.60 0.59
N ARG A 152 17.91 19.82 -0.50
CA ARG A 152 17.78 20.35 -1.87
C ARG A 152 16.37 20.86 -2.17
N SER A 153 15.36 20.11 -1.80
CA SER A 153 13.95 20.42 -2.12
C SER A 153 13.36 21.48 -1.15
N LYS A 154 13.89 21.57 0.06
CA LYS A 154 13.33 22.34 1.18
C LYS A 154 11.90 21.92 1.53
N LYS A 155 11.58 20.65 1.31
CA LYS A 155 10.28 20.04 1.57
C LYS A 155 10.41 19.00 2.68
N GLU A 156 9.27 18.64 3.30
CA GLU A 156 9.21 17.47 4.16
C GLU A 156 9.43 16.23 3.31
N ILE A 157 10.42 15.43 3.69
CA ILE A 157 10.62 14.11 3.08
C ILE A 157 10.06 13.08 4.02
N THR A 158 9.17 12.24 3.48
CA THR A 158 8.61 11.08 4.16
C THR A 158 8.98 9.82 3.39
N CYS A 159 8.87 8.66 4.01
CA CYS A 159 9.10 7.41 3.30
C CYS A 159 8.14 6.31 3.76
N THR A 160 7.97 5.32 2.92
CA THR A 160 7.26 4.08 3.25
C THR A 160 8.09 3.22 4.19
N LEU A 161 7.42 2.37 4.95
CA LEU A 161 8.04 1.46 5.91
C LEU A 161 7.39 0.08 5.81
N ARG A 162 8.19 -0.95 5.57
CA ARG A 162 7.73 -2.34 5.52
C ARG A 162 7.61 -2.94 6.93
N LEU A 163 6.72 -3.91 7.09
CA LEU A 163 6.51 -4.61 8.36
C LEU A 163 7.80 -5.18 8.95
N HIS A 164 8.63 -5.83 8.13
CA HIS A 164 9.88 -6.42 8.59
C HIS A 164 10.92 -5.38 9.03
N GLN A 165 10.87 -4.16 8.48
CA GLN A 165 11.76 -3.06 8.88
C GLN A 165 11.40 -2.54 10.27
N VAL A 166 10.11 -2.58 10.68
CA VAL A 166 9.69 -2.29 12.05
C VAL A 166 10.24 -3.33 13.01
N LYS A 167 9.98 -4.62 12.72
CA LYS A 167 10.44 -5.74 13.57
C LYS A 167 11.95 -5.77 13.74
N ASN A 168 12.69 -5.50 12.67
CA ASN A 168 14.14 -5.57 12.62
C ASN A 168 14.78 -4.17 12.58
N SER A 169 14.19 -3.18 13.27
CA SER A 169 14.62 -1.78 13.20
C SER A 169 16.10 -1.55 13.59
N LYS A 170 16.66 -2.39 14.47
CA LYS A 170 18.09 -2.35 14.78
C LYS A 170 18.97 -2.67 13.56
N LEU A 171 18.54 -3.58 12.71
CA LEU A 171 19.25 -3.96 11.48
C LEU A 171 18.94 -3.01 10.32
N SER A 172 17.67 -2.75 10.09
CA SER A 172 17.19 -1.88 9.00
C SER A 172 17.55 -0.41 9.21
N GLY A 173 17.77 0.00 10.47
CA GLY A 173 17.93 1.40 10.84
C GLY A 173 16.62 2.16 10.91
N ILE A 174 16.71 3.41 11.37
CA ILE A 174 15.60 4.37 11.41
C ILE A 174 15.89 5.45 10.36
N PRO A 175 15.01 5.65 9.37
CA PRO A 175 15.24 6.63 8.32
C PRO A 175 15.24 8.06 8.90
N PRO A 176 16.09 8.98 8.40
CA PRO A 176 16.23 10.33 8.91
C PRO A 176 15.12 11.25 8.37
N VAL A 177 13.87 10.92 8.69
CA VAL A 177 12.67 11.65 8.29
C VAL A 177 11.79 11.95 9.49
N GLY A 178 10.88 12.92 9.37
CA GLY A 178 9.97 13.27 10.48
C GLY A 178 8.79 12.29 10.63
N LYS A 179 8.41 11.62 9.53
CA LYS A 179 7.23 10.74 9.48
C LYS A 179 7.44 9.62 8.46
N VAL A 180 6.86 8.46 8.76
CA VAL A 180 6.86 7.27 7.89
C VAL A 180 5.44 6.79 7.61
N TYR A 181 5.27 6.01 6.55
CA TYR A 181 4.00 5.38 6.16
C TYR A 181 4.15 3.87 6.24
N LEU A 182 3.56 3.28 7.27
CA LEU A 182 3.62 1.84 7.50
C LEU A 182 2.73 1.09 6.53
N MET A 183 3.33 0.27 5.67
CA MET A 183 2.61 -0.59 4.73
C MET A 183 2.11 -1.85 5.45
N CYS A 184 0.84 -1.85 5.87
CA CYS A 184 0.19 -2.97 6.56
C CYS A 184 -0.34 -4.03 5.57
N TYR A 185 0.48 -4.41 4.61
CA TYR A 185 0.18 -5.42 3.58
C TYR A 185 1.45 -6.08 3.06
N SER A 186 1.30 -7.00 2.10
CA SER A 186 2.38 -7.87 1.60
C SER A 186 3.04 -8.62 2.75
N THR A 187 2.22 -9.35 3.50
CA THR A 187 2.66 -10.10 4.69
C THR A 187 3.51 -11.32 4.33
N SER A 188 3.33 -11.86 3.11
CA SER A 188 4.15 -12.91 2.52
C SER A 188 4.25 -12.72 1.00
N SER A 189 5.06 -13.55 0.34
CA SER A 189 5.14 -13.58 -1.12
C SER A 189 3.91 -14.28 -1.71
N PRO A 190 3.20 -13.67 -2.68
CA PRO A 190 2.06 -14.33 -3.34
C PRO A 190 2.49 -15.54 -4.19
N LEU A 191 3.78 -15.65 -4.52
CA LEU A 191 4.32 -16.75 -5.31
C LEU A 191 4.84 -17.92 -4.43
N GLU A 192 4.72 -17.80 -3.11
CA GLU A 192 4.89 -18.92 -2.20
C GLU A 192 3.61 -19.77 -2.23
N ASN A 193 3.77 -21.09 -2.29
CA ASN A 193 2.64 -22.02 -2.23
C ASN A 193 2.12 -22.10 -0.77
N SER A 194 1.36 -21.09 -0.37
CA SER A 194 0.85 -20.93 1.00
C SER A 194 -0.67 -20.82 1.01
N ASP A 195 -1.31 -21.43 2.00
CA ASP A 195 -2.76 -21.30 2.26
C ASP A 195 -3.15 -19.91 2.81
N ARG A 196 -2.16 -19.09 3.19
CA ARG A 196 -2.39 -17.76 3.74
C ARG A 196 -2.75 -16.76 2.65
N ASN A 197 -3.45 -15.71 3.04
CA ASN A 197 -3.61 -14.52 2.19
C ASN A 197 -2.30 -13.73 2.21
N SER A 198 -1.63 -13.65 1.06
CA SER A 198 -0.32 -12.99 0.95
C SER A 198 -0.43 -11.46 1.03
N ILE A 199 -1.60 -10.90 0.70
CA ILE A 199 -1.85 -9.46 0.84
C ILE A 199 -1.82 -9.10 2.32
N LEU A 200 -2.63 -9.79 3.14
CA LEU A 200 -2.77 -9.49 4.56
C LEU A 200 -3.12 -10.76 5.36
N ASP A 201 -2.14 -11.29 6.06
CA ASP A 201 -2.30 -12.29 7.11
C ASP A 201 -2.18 -11.59 8.46
N ILE A 202 -3.28 -11.46 9.19
CA ILE A 202 -3.36 -10.68 10.43
C ILE A 202 -2.45 -11.23 11.53
N PRO A 203 -2.34 -12.55 11.77
CA PRO A 203 -1.38 -13.11 12.71
C PRO A 203 0.07 -12.71 12.39
N THR A 204 0.45 -12.76 11.12
CA THR A 204 1.78 -12.36 10.65
C THR A 204 2.00 -10.86 10.85
N LEU A 205 1.03 -10.02 10.48
CA LEU A 205 1.08 -8.56 10.72
C LEU A 205 1.29 -8.27 12.21
N LYS A 206 0.48 -8.86 13.10
CA LYS A 206 0.60 -8.68 14.55
C LYS A 206 1.97 -9.10 15.08
N ASN A 207 2.56 -10.18 14.56
CA ASN A 207 3.90 -10.63 14.92
C ASN A 207 4.99 -9.61 14.50
N TYR A 208 4.87 -9.00 13.31
CA TYR A 208 5.79 -7.95 12.88
C TYR A 208 5.68 -6.68 13.73
N LEU A 209 4.49 -6.35 14.20
CA LEU A 209 4.18 -5.10 14.88
C LEU A 209 4.12 -5.20 16.42
N ASN A 210 4.59 -6.28 17.00
CA ASN A 210 4.55 -6.49 18.45
C ASN A 210 5.12 -5.30 19.25
N ASN A 211 6.23 -4.72 18.79
CA ASN A 211 6.95 -3.64 19.46
C ASN A 211 6.85 -2.29 18.72
N ILE A 212 5.82 -2.10 17.89
CA ILE A 212 5.68 -0.87 17.07
C ILE A 212 5.66 0.41 17.90
N GLN A 213 5.14 0.36 19.13
CA GLN A 213 5.11 1.50 20.06
C GLN A 213 6.51 2.05 20.39
N ALA A 214 7.55 1.21 20.26
CA ALA A 214 8.94 1.62 20.45
C ALA A 214 9.59 2.23 19.20
N TYR A 215 8.86 2.29 18.07
CA TYR A 215 9.39 2.91 16.85
C TYR A 215 9.39 4.43 17.00
N PRO A 216 10.55 5.12 16.80
CA PRO A 216 10.72 6.50 17.28
C PRO A 216 10.12 7.58 16.39
N LEU A 217 9.54 7.23 15.23
CA LEU A 217 9.00 8.20 14.28
C LEU A 217 7.47 8.27 14.31
N LYS A 218 6.92 9.43 13.97
CA LYS A 218 5.49 9.57 13.66
C LYS A 218 5.14 8.65 12.50
N MET A 219 3.94 8.10 12.55
CA MET A 219 3.55 7.05 11.61
C MET A 219 2.11 7.26 11.13
N ASP A 220 1.94 7.31 9.81
CA ASP A 220 0.67 7.08 9.15
C ASP A 220 0.63 5.64 8.62
N VAL A 221 -0.53 5.14 8.23
CA VAL A 221 -0.74 3.73 7.93
C VAL A 221 -1.29 3.57 6.52
N ALA A 222 -0.65 2.71 5.72
CA ALA A 222 -1.18 2.28 4.44
C ALA A 222 -1.89 0.93 4.59
N LEU A 223 -3.19 0.88 4.23
CA LEU A 223 -4.00 -0.32 4.26
C LEU A 223 -4.36 -0.80 2.86
N PRO A 224 -4.37 -2.12 2.61
CA PRO A 224 -4.69 -2.68 1.31
C PRO A 224 -6.21 -2.69 1.08
N ILE A 225 -6.63 -2.35 -0.13
CA ILE A 225 -7.98 -2.56 -0.64
C ILE A 225 -7.96 -3.28 -1.99
N TYR A 226 -6.79 -3.73 -2.42
CA TYR A 226 -6.59 -4.43 -3.70
C TYR A 226 -6.77 -5.93 -3.56
N SER A 227 -6.97 -6.57 -4.72
CA SER A 227 -7.08 -8.02 -4.85
C SER A 227 -6.24 -8.53 -6.01
N TRP A 228 -5.97 -9.82 -6.02
CA TRP A 228 -5.38 -10.54 -7.14
C TRP A 228 -5.77 -12.01 -7.17
N GLY A 229 -5.62 -12.61 -8.35
CA GLY A 229 -5.65 -14.06 -8.52
C GLY A 229 -4.24 -14.62 -8.68
N ILE A 230 -3.95 -15.73 -8.02
CA ILE A 230 -2.73 -16.52 -8.17
C ILE A 230 -3.08 -17.73 -9.03
N VAL A 231 -2.65 -17.71 -10.30
CA VAL A 231 -2.83 -18.84 -11.21
C VAL A 231 -1.65 -19.79 -11.05
N THR A 232 -1.95 -21.07 -10.81
CA THR A 232 -0.94 -22.13 -10.73
C THR A 232 -1.10 -23.08 -11.90
N ASN A 233 -0.06 -23.31 -12.67
CA ASN A 233 -0.06 -24.23 -13.80
C ASN A 233 0.30 -25.67 -13.40
N HIS A 234 0.23 -26.63 -14.34
CA HIS A 234 0.51 -28.05 -14.12
C HIS A 234 1.91 -28.37 -13.55
N VAL A 235 2.88 -27.47 -13.70
CA VAL A 235 4.24 -27.64 -13.17
C VAL A 235 4.48 -26.80 -11.92
N GLY A 236 3.42 -26.29 -11.28
CA GLY A 236 3.50 -25.52 -10.05
C GLY A 236 4.07 -24.11 -10.22
N LYS A 237 4.17 -23.57 -11.44
CA LYS A 237 4.54 -22.16 -11.64
C LYS A 237 3.36 -21.24 -11.41
N HIS A 238 3.61 -20.14 -10.71
CA HIS A 238 2.60 -19.16 -10.35
C HIS A 238 2.67 -17.91 -11.23
N LYS A 239 1.50 -17.33 -11.51
CA LYS A 239 1.34 -16.04 -12.18
C LYS A 239 0.27 -15.23 -11.48
N LEU A 240 0.51 -13.93 -11.28
CA LEU A 240 -0.48 -13.00 -10.73
C LEU A 240 -1.37 -12.41 -11.81
N ILE A 241 -2.66 -12.30 -11.50
CA ILE A 241 -3.65 -11.55 -12.25
C ILE A 241 -4.22 -10.49 -11.31
N ASN A 242 -3.92 -9.22 -11.58
CA ASN A 242 -4.36 -8.12 -10.74
C ASN A 242 -5.87 -7.90 -10.80
N ALA A 243 -6.44 -7.41 -9.72
CA ALA A 243 -7.85 -7.06 -9.60
C ALA A 243 -8.78 -8.25 -9.94
N LEU A 244 -8.51 -9.39 -9.34
CA LEU A 244 -9.36 -10.57 -9.38
C LEU A 244 -9.88 -10.84 -7.96
N SER A 245 -11.19 -10.88 -7.81
CA SER A 245 -11.91 -11.12 -6.57
C SER A 245 -12.46 -12.54 -6.50
N THR A 246 -12.98 -12.96 -5.36
CA THR A 246 -13.69 -14.24 -5.22
C THR A 246 -14.95 -14.29 -6.06
N ALA A 247 -15.63 -13.16 -6.27
CA ALA A 247 -16.80 -13.08 -7.15
C ALA A 247 -16.47 -13.43 -8.61
N ASP A 248 -15.26 -13.12 -9.08
CA ASP A 248 -14.79 -13.44 -10.43
C ASP A 248 -14.58 -14.95 -10.65
N LEU A 249 -14.51 -15.74 -9.57
CA LEU A 249 -14.37 -17.20 -9.64
C LEU A 249 -15.69 -17.91 -9.96
N GLU A 250 -16.81 -17.21 -9.95
CA GLU A 250 -18.11 -17.76 -10.36
C GLU A 250 -18.21 -17.85 -11.88
N ASN A 251 -17.75 -18.96 -12.42
CA ASN A 251 -17.75 -19.22 -13.86
C ASN A 251 -18.16 -20.68 -14.14
N PRO A 252 -19.05 -20.97 -15.13
CA PRO A 252 -19.49 -22.33 -15.44
C PRO A 252 -18.35 -23.25 -15.92
N ASN A 253 -17.22 -22.68 -16.37
CA ASN A 253 -16.04 -23.47 -16.76
C ASN A 253 -15.07 -23.69 -15.60
N PHE A 254 -15.43 -23.31 -14.38
CA PHE A 254 -14.59 -23.49 -13.20
C PHE A 254 -15.24 -24.48 -12.23
N LYS A 255 -14.42 -25.31 -11.62
CA LYS A 255 -14.82 -26.22 -10.54
C LYS A 255 -14.30 -25.66 -9.22
N LYS A 256 -15.20 -25.40 -8.29
CA LYS A 256 -14.87 -24.91 -6.95
C LYS A 256 -14.03 -25.94 -6.20
N ILE A 257 -12.88 -25.51 -5.66
CA ILE A 257 -12.02 -26.28 -4.74
C ILE A 257 -12.30 -25.80 -3.31
N SER A 258 -12.34 -24.47 -3.11
CA SER A 258 -12.65 -23.82 -1.83
C SER A 258 -13.45 -22.53 -2.08
N GLU A 259 -13.70 -21.73 -1.03
CA GLU A 259 -14.34 -20.40 -1.19
C GLU A 259 -13.48 -19.43 -2.01
N THR A 260 -12.16 -19.60 -2.00
CA THR A 260 -11.21 -18.71 -2.65
C THR A 260 -10.44 -19.37 -3.79
N GLU A 261 -10.71 -20.64 -4.12
CA GLU A 261 -9.93 -21.38 -5.13
C GLU A 261 -10.79 -22.22 -6.04
N VAL A 262 -10.44 -22.20 -7.33
CA VAL A 262 -11.10 -22.98 -8.39
C VAL A 262 -10.09 -23.70 -9.28
N GLU A 263 -10.53 -24.80 -9.91
CA GLU A 263 -9.86 -25.49 -11.02
C GLU A 263 -10.52 -25.11 -12.34
N ILE A 264 -9.74 -24.80 -13.36
CA ILE A 264 -10.21 -24.51 -14.72
C ILE A 264 -10.58 -25.84 -15.41
N MET A 265 -11.82 -25.97 -15.84
CA MET A 265 -12.34 -27.19 -16.46
C MET A 265 -12.30 -27.16 -17.99
N LYS A 266 -12.07 -26.00 -18.60
CA LYS A 266 -12.03 -25.80 -20.05
C LYS A 266 -10.97 -24.77 -20.42
N ASP A 267 -10.14 -25.07 -21.42
CA ASP A 267 -9.19 -24.10 -21.99
C ASP A 267 -9.92 -22.86 -22.50
N GLY A 268 -9.36 -21.70 -22.25
CA GLY A 268 -9.96 -20.44 -22.70
C GLY A 268 -9.24 -19.19 -22.27
N PHE A 269 -9.76 -18.05 -22.73
CA PHE A 269 -9.33 -16.74 -22.28
C PHE A 269 -10.12 -16.35 -21.03
N TYR A 270 -9.42 -16.20 -19.92
CA TYR A 270 -9.96 -15.77 -18.65
C TYR A 270 -9.11 -14.61 -18.12
N PHE A 271 -9.75 -13.54 -17.68
CA PHE A 271 -9.07 -12.36 -17.10
C PHE A 271 -7.93 -11.82 -17.97
N GLY A 272 -8.13 -11.79 -19.30
CA GLY A 272 -7.13 -11.34 -20.28
C GLY A 272 -5.95 -12.28 -20.50
N ASN A 273 -6.01 -13.52 -20.00
CA ASN A 273 -4.97 -14.53 -20.15
C ASN A 273 -5.54 -15.82 -20.73
N TYR A 274 -4.79 -16.48 -21.61
CA TYR A 274 -5.11 -17.85 -22.02
C TYR A 274 -4.68 -18.82 -20.92
N LEU A 275 -5.66 -19.54 -20.34
CA LEU A 275 -5.44 -20.46 -19.24
C LEU A 275 -5.95 -21.85 -19.64
N ASN A 276 -5.19 -22.88 -19.28
CA ASN A 276 -5.49 -24.25 -19.66
C ASN A 276 -6.34 -24.95 -18.59
N LYS A 277 -7.10 -25.93 -19.03
CA LYS A 277 -7.78 -26.89 -18.15
C LYS A 277 -6.80 -27.51 -17.16
N GLY A 278 -7.21 -27.65 -15.90
CA GLY A 278 -6.39 -28.18 -14.82
C GLY A 278 -5.47 -27.16 -14.15
N PHE A 279 -5.42 -25.91 -14.62
CA PHE A 279 -4.80 -24.83 -13.82
C PHE A 279 -5.72 -24.49 -12.65
N THR A 280 -5.15 -24.04 -11.55
CA THR A 280 -5.93 -23.50 -10.44
C THR A 280 -5.80 -21.98 -10.36
N ILE A 281 -6.83 -21.33 -9.83
CA ILE A 281 -6.85 -19.91 -9.55
C ILE A 281 -7.25 -19.74 -8.09
N LYS A 282 -6.37 -19.15 -7.28
CA LYS A 282 -6.66 -18.72 -5.92
C LYS A 282 -6.86 -17.20 -5.92
N ALA A 283 -8.02 -16.72 -5.52
CA ALA A 283 -8.28 -15.30 -5.31
C ALA A 283 -7.85 -14.88 -3.89
N GLU A 284 -7.19 -13.74 -3.79
CA GLU A 284 -6.87 -13.09 -2.53
C GLU A 284 -7.40 -11.66 -2.56
N GLU A 285 -8.20 -11.32 -1.59
CA GLU A 285 -8.79 -9.99 -1.36
C GLU A 285 -8.90 -9.72 0.14
N ILE A 286 -9.26 -8.51 0.51
CA ILE A 286 -9.35 -8.09 1.91
C ILE A 286 -10.80 -7.73 2.21
N SER A 287 -11.36 -8.33 3.27
CA SER A 287 -12.71 -8.02 3.72
C SER A 287 -12.76 -6.79 4.63
N GLU A 288 -13.95 -6.21 4.77
CA GLU A 288 -14.20 -5.11 5.72
C GLU A 288 -13.91 -5.52 7.16
N GLU A 289 -14.21 -6.79 7.53
CA GLU A 289 -13.92 -7.32 8.86
C GLU A 289 -12.42 -7.38 9.13
N GLN A 290 -11.62 -7.78 8.13
CA GLN A 290 -10.16 -7.80 8.23
C GLN A 290 -9.60 -6.37 8.38
N LEU A 291 -10.11 -5.41 7.59
CA LEU A 291 -9.73 -4.00 7.74
C LEU A 291 -10.10 -3.46 9.11
N LYS A 292 -11.30 -3.78 9.61
CA LYS A 292 -11.74 -3.40 10.96
C LYS A 292 -10.84 -4.00 12.03
N GLU A 293 -10.49 -5.29 11.93
CA GLU A 293 -9.61 -5.96 12.87
C GLU A 293 -8.22 -5.33 12.92
N VAL A 294 -7.65 -5.02 11.76
CA VAL A 294 -6.34 -4.34 11.66
C VAL A 294 -6.41 -2.94 12.27
N LYS A 295 -7.43 -2.14 11.92
CA LYS A 295 -7.62 -0.81 12.52
C LYS A 295 -7.72 -0.90 14.03
N ASN A 296 -8.56 -1.76 14.57
CA ASN A 296 -8.68 -1.97 16.02
C ASN A 296 -7.36 -2.41 16.71
N TYR A 297 -6.52 -3.15 16.00
CA TYR A 297 -5.20 -3.51 16.53
C TYR A 297 -4.26 -2.31 16.53
N LEU A 298 -4.22 -1.54 15.45
CA LEU A 298 -3.35 -0.37 15.29
C LEU A 298 -3.73 0.75 16.26
N ASP A 299 -5.01 0.98 16.53
CA ASP A 299 -5.53 1.98 17.48
C ASP A 299 -4.98 1.80 18.89
N LYS A 300 -4.72 0.56 19.27
CA LYS A 300 -4.12 0.22 20.57
C LYS A 300 -2.60 0.45 20.60
N LYS A 301 -1.98 0.70 19.44
CA LYS A 301 -0.53 0.70 19.27
C LYS A 301 0.03 2.03 18.77
N ILE A 302 -0.70 2.73 17.92
CA ILE A 302 -0.26 3.96 17.27
C ILE A 302 -1.21 5.09 17.66
N PRO A 303 -0.73 6.13 18.35
CA PRO A 303 -1.57 7.27 18.73
C PRO A 303 -1.84 8.15 17.51
N GLY A 304 -3.08 8.18 17.04
CA GLY A 304 -3.57 9.10 15.99
C GLY A 304 -2.79 9.00 14.68
N TYR A 305 -3.40 8.44 13.66
CA TYR A 305 -2.78 8.28 12.33
C TYR A 305 -3.80 8.57 11.23
N THR A 306 -3.29 8.88 10.05
CA THR A 306 -4.08 8.95 8.82
C THR A 306 -3.97 7.62 8.09
N ILE A 307 -5.08 7.14 7.52
CA ILE A 307 -5.10 5.95 6.67
C ILE A 307 -4.87 6.36 5.22
N VAL A 308 -3.96 5.70 4.53
CA VAL A 308 -3.78 5.83 3.09
C VAL A 308 -4.13 4.48 2.45
N TYR A 309 -5.29 4.39 1.81
CA TYR A 309 -5.70 3.16 1.15
C TYR A 309 -4.90 2.91 -0.13
N TYR A 310 -4.36 1.71 -0.27
CA TYR A 310 -3.63 1.28 -1.45
C TYR A 310 -4.51 0.34 -2.27
N HIS A 311 -4.97 0.76 -3.48
CA HIS A 311 -4.88 2.09 -4.06
C HIS A 311 -6.20 2.51 -4.72
N LEU A 312 -6.34 3.79 -5.07
CA LEU A 312 -7.51 4.34 -5.75
C LEU A 312 -7.64 3.75 -7.15
N ASP A 313 -8.54 2.80 -7.28
CA ASP A 313 -8.96 2.19 -8.53
C ASP A 313 -10.40 1.71 -8.33
N ARG A 314 -11.28 1.93 -9.34
CA ARG A 314 -12.67 1.53 -9.30
C ARG A 314 -12.82 0.06 -8.89
N LYS A 315 -12.00 -0.81 -9.48
CA LYS A 315 -12.02 -2.25 -9.21
C LYS A 315 -11.87 -2.64 -7.74
N PHE A 316 -11.33 -1.74 -6.93
CA PHE A 316 -11.12 -1.96 -5.50
C PHE A 316 -12.07 -1.14 -4.65
N THR A 317 -12.29 0.14 -5.00
CA THR A 317 -13.13 1.04 -4.21
C THR A 317 -14.62 0.68 -4.23
N GLU A 318 -15.08 -0.06 -5.24
CA GLU A 318 -16.47 -0.56 -5.32
C GLU A 318 -16.76 -1.68 -4.30
N HIS A 319 -15.74 -2.36 -3.81
CA HIS A 319 -15.86 -3.48 -2.87
C HIS A 319 -15.69 -3.08 -1.41
N HIS A 320 -15.43 -1.80 -1.13
CA HIS A 320 -15.19 -1.28 0.21
C HIS A 320 -16.08 -0.08 0.54
N ALA A 321 -16.68 -0.10 1.73
CA ALA A 321 -17.43 1.03 2.29
C ALA A 321 -16.46 2.08 2.87
N LEU A 322 -15.89 2.92 1.99
CA LEU A 322 -14.87 3.93 2.34
C LEU A 322 -15.47 5.34 2.42
#